data_9720ae4dd6defc5523cec54789576df3
#
_entry.id   9720ae4dd6defc5523cec54789576df3
#
_cell.length_a   1.000
_cell.length_b   1.000
_cell.length_c   1.000
_cell.angle_alpha   90.00
_cell.angle_beta   90.00
_cell.angle_gamma   90.00
#
_symmetry.space_group_name_H-M   'P 1'
#
loop_
_entity.id
_entity.type
_entity.pdbx_description
1 polymer ?
#
loop_
_entity_poly.entity_id
_entity_poly.type
_entity_poly.pdbx_seq_one_letter_code
_entity_poly.pdbx_strand_id
1 'polypeptide(L)'
;MNFDIPEPIKVYSQFFHPIVMWLLLATAIYALYLGIKIQQTRTAEGELRKELVKGKYNIKHHQIGSALLAFMVIGTVGGMAVTYINNGKLFFGSHLLVGLGMTAMIATSASLTPFMQKGHNWARYSHIALNAGLLGLFGWQAVTGMQIVQKIISKM
;
A
#
# COMPACT_ATOMS: atom_id res chain seq x y z
N MET A 1 -28.77 7.24 -8.54
CA MET A 1 -28.78 8.31 -7.53
C MET A 1 -27.89 9.44 -8.03
N ASN A 2 -28.48 10.58 -8.38
CA ASN A 2 -27.69 11.77 -8.65
C ASN A 2 -27.46 12.48 -7.32
N PHE A 3 -26.25 12.40 -6.81
CA PHE A 3 -25.85 13.21 -5.66
C PHE A 3 -25.63 14.63 -6.17
N ASP A 4 -26.39 15.58 -5.64
CA ASP A 4 -26.23 17.00 -5.93
C ASP A 4 -25.05 17.56 -5.13
N ILE A 5 -23.83 17.18 -5.60
CA ILE A 5 -22.56 17.57 -4.97
C ILE A 5 -22.03 18.81 -5.70
N PRO A 6 -21.67 19.88 -4.99
CA PRO A 6 -21.06 21.07 -5.58
C PRO A 6 -19.85 20.72 -6.46
N GLU A 7 -19.76 21.33 -7.63
CA GLU A 7 -18.67 21.06 -8.60
C GLU A 7 -17.25 21.17 -8.00
N PRO A 8 -16.92 22.15 -7.14
CA PRO A 8 -15.59 22.18 -6.54
C PRO A 8 -15.27 20.91 -5.72
N ILE A 9 -16.24 20.37 -4.99
CA ILE A 9 -16.05 19.15 -4.20
C ILE A 9 -15.81 17.95 -5.10
N LYS A 10 -16.56 17.83 -6.19
CA LYS A 10 -16.35 16.77 -7.20
C LYS A 10 -14.95 16.83 -7.79
N VAL A 11 -14.49 18.00 -8.18
CA VAL A 11 -13.17 18.20 -8.77
C VAL A 11 -12.07 17.87 -7.78
N TYR A 12 -12.07 18.50 -6.60
CA TYR A 12 -10.97 18.33 -5.63
C TYR A 12 -10.93 16.93 -5.00
N SER A 13 -12.08 16.26 -4.84
CA SER A 13 -12.12 14.88 -4.31
C SER A 13 -11.33 13.88 -5.17
N GLN A 14 -11.19 14.13 -6.47
CA GLN A 14 -10.45 13.28 -7.39
C GLN A 14 -8.94 13.26 -7.13
N PHE A 15 -8.40 14.30 -6.47
CA PHE A 15 -6.97 14.39 -6.13
C PHE A 15 -6.62 13.74 -4.80
N PHE A 16 -7.61 13.47 -3.95
CA PHE A 16 -7.37 12.85 -2.64
C PHE A 16 -6.74 11.46 -2.76
N HIS A 17 -7.30 10.60 -3.61
CA HIS A 17 -6.79 9.25 -3.82
C HIS A 17 -5.32 9.23 -4.31
N PRO A 18 -4.92 9.96 -5.36
CA PRO A 18 -3.52 10.05 -5.78
C PRO A 18 -2.56 10.46 -4.67
N ILE A 19 -2.92 11.47 -3.88
CA ILE A 19 -2.09 11.95 -2.77
C ILE A 19 -1.88 10.84 -1.74
N VAL A 20 -2.96 10.16 -1.32
CA VAL A 20 -2.90 9.03 -0.38
C VAL A 20 -2.02 7.91 -0.93
N MET A 21 -2.13 7.59 -2.23
CA MET A 21 -1.34 6.52 -2.84
C MET A 21 0.17 6.84 -2.86
N TRP A 22 0.58 8.09 -3.06
CA TRP A 22 1.98 8.48 -2.94
C TRP A 22 2.51 8.37 -1.51
N LEU A 23 1.71 8.73 -0.51
CA LEU A 23 2.06 8.55 0.90
C LEU A 23 2.19 7.06 1.24
N LEU A 24 1.31 6.22 0.70
CA LEU A 24 1.37 4.77 0.90
C LEU A 24 2.60 4.15 0.22
N LEU A 25 2.99 4.61 -0.96
CA LEU A 25 4.23 4.18 -1.61
C LEU A 25 5.45 4.51 -0.75
N ALA A 26 5.55 5.74 -0.24
CA ALA A 26 6.62 6.14 0.67
C ALA A 26 6.63 5.28 1.95
N THR A 27 5.45 5.01 2.51
CA THR A 27 5.28 4.14 3.68
C THR A 27 5.70 2.70 3.39
N ALA A 28 5.40 2.17 2.19
CA ALA A 28 5.82 0.83 1.77
C ALA A 28 7.35 0.72 1.63
N ILE A 29 8.00 1.76 1.10
CA ILE A 29 9.47 1.83 1.04
C ILE A 29 10.06 1.85 2.45
N TYR A 30 9.47 2.60 3.37
CA TYR A 30 9.91 2.59 4.77
C TYR A 30 9.68 1.23 5.44
N ALA A 31 8.57 0.55 5.17
CA ALA A 31 8.32 -0.80 5.65
C ALA A 31 9.37 -1.80 5.12
N LEU A 32 9.79 -1.68 3.85
CA LEU A 32 10.90 -2.46 3.29
C LEU A 32 12.20 -2.21 4.06
N TYR A 33 12.56 -0.96 4.32
CA TYR A 33 13.74 -0.62 5.13
C TYR A 33 13.69 -1.31 6.50
N LEU A 34 12.55 -1.25 7.20
CA LEU A 34 12.37 -1.92 8.49
C LEU A 34 12.50 -3.44 8.37
N GLY A 35 11.98 -4.04 7.29
CA GLY A 35 12.10 -5.46 6.99
C GLY A 35 13.55 -5.90 6.79
N ILE A 36 14.36 -5.09 6.08
CA ILE A 36 15.80 -5.31 5.93
C ILE A 36 16.51 -5.25 7.28
N LYS A 37 16.16 -4.28 8.14
CA LYS A 37 16.71 -4.18 9.50
C LYS A 37 16.37 -5.39 10.37
N ILE A 38 15.16 -5.95 10.24
CA ILE A 38 14.78 -7.20 10.92
C ILE A 38 15.65 -8.36 10.42
N GLN A 39 15.87 -8.47 9.13
CA GLN A 39 16.74 -9.51 8.57
C GLN A 39 18.17 -9.38 9.08
N GLN A 40 18.72 -8.16 9.08
CA GLN A 40 20.05 -7.88 9.64
C GLN A 40 20.12 -8.26 11.13
N THR A 41 19.08 -7.95 11.93
CA THR A 41 19.05 -8.32 13.36
C THR A 41 19.10 -9.82 13.58
N ARG A 42 18.58 -10.62 12.65
CA ARG A 42 18.60 -12.10 12.75
C ARG A 42 19.95 -12.72 12.43
N THR A 43 20.71 -12.11 11.53
CA THR A 43 21.99 -12.62 11.06
C THR A 43 23.18 -12.00 11.76
N ALA A 44 23.00 -10.88 12.46
CA ALA A 44 24.05 -10.20 13.20
C ALA A 44 24.40 -10.93 14.50
N GLU A 45 25.64 -10.80 14.93
CA GLU A 45 26.19 -11.34 16.16
C GLU A 45 26.85 -10.23 16.99
N GLY A 46 27.21 -10.54 18.24
CA GLY A 46 27.95 -9.65 19.12
C GLY A 46 27.28 -8.31 19.40
N GLU A 47 28.06 -7.24 19.42
CA GLU A 47 27.61 -5.87 19.73
C GLU A 47 26.66 -5.32 18.67
N LEU A 48 26.88 -5.64 17.39
CA LEU A 48 25.99 -5.21 16.30
C LEU A 48 24.55 -5.72 16.52
N ARG A 49 24.40 -6.98 16.95
CA ARG A 49 23.08 -7.54 17.27
C ARG A 49 22.40 -6.79 18.42
N LYS A 50 23.17 -6.48 19.47
CA LYS A 50 22.65 -5.73 20.63
C LYS A 50 22.16 -4.35 20.22
N GLU A 51 22.88 -3.65 19.35
CA GLU A 51 22.50 -2.35 18.81
C GLU A 51 21.22 -2.46 17.99
N LEU A 52 21.15 -3.40 17.04
CA LEU A 52 19.98 -3.59 16.18
C LEU A 52 18.72 -3.97 16.98
N VAL A 53 18.85 -4.76 18.06
CA VAL A 53 17.71 -5.10 18.94
C VAL A 53 17.14 -3.86 19.63
N LYS A 54 17.98 -2.91 20.06
CA LYS A 54 17.53 -1.63 20.64
C LYS A 54 16.63 -0.83 19.69
N GLY A 55 16.80 -1.00 18.37
CA GLY A 55 16.03 -0.31 17.34
C GLY A 55 14.55 -0.73 17.25
N LYS A 56 14.16 -1.86 17.86
CA LYS A 56 12.78 -2.42 17.90
C LYS A 56 12.14 -2.48 16.52
N TYR A 57 12.91 -2.83 15.50
CA TYR A 57 12.48 -2.78 14.09
C TYR A 57 11.29 -3.71 13.79
N ASN A 58 11.17 -4.85 14.48
CA ASN A 58 10.04 -5.76 14.38
C ASN A 58 8.72 -5.10 14.81
N ILE A 59 8.73 -4.35 15.91
CA ILE A 59 7.55 -3.64 16.43
C ILE A 59 7.15 -2.55 15.44
N LYS A 60 8.10 -1.71 15.02
CA LYS A 60 7.88 -0.64 14.06
C LYS A 60 7.34 -1.18 12.72
N HIS A 61 7.94 -2.26 12.20
CA HIS A 61 7.49 -2.89 10.96
C HIS A 61 6.05 -3.40 11.08
N HIS A 62 5.69 -4.02 12.18
CA HIS A 62 4.33 -4.49 12.41
C HIS A 62 3.32 -3.32 12.48
N GLN A 63 3.64 -2.24 13.20
CA GLN A 63 2.80 -1.05 13.29
C GLN A 63 2.59 -0.38 11.92
N ILE A 64 3.69 -0.15 11.19
CA ILE A 64 3.65 0.45 9.86
C ILE A 64 2.93 -0.47 8.85
N GLY A 65 3.17 -1.78 8.91
CA GLY A 65 2.49 -2.75 8.04
C GLY A 65 0.98 -2.82 8.29
N SER A 66 0.55 -2.75 9.55
CA SER A 66 -0.88 -2.71 9.90
C SER A 66 -1.54 -1.41 9.43
N ALA A 67 -0.87 -0.27 9.61
CA ALA A 67 -1.35 1.01 9.10
C ALA A 67 -1.41 1.01 7.57
N LEU A 68 -0.38 0.48 6.90
CA LEU A 68 -0.33 0.36 5.44
C LEU A 68 -1.50 -0.48 4.91
N LEU A 69 -1.81 -1.63 5.54
CA LEU A 69 -2.97 -2.45 5.19
C LEU A 69 -4.28 -1.68 5.35
N ALA A 70 -4.50 -1.02 6.48
CA ALA A 70 -5.72 -0.26 6.75
C ALA A 70 -5.91 0.86 5.71
N PHE A 71 -4.90 1.66 5.47
CA PHE A 71 -4.97 2.77 4.50
C PHE A 71 -5.04 2.28 3.06
N MET A 72 -4.47 1.12 2.73
CA MET A 72 -4.62 0.50 1.41
C MET A 72 -6.08 0.12 1.14
N VAL A 73 -6.77 -0.49 2.12
CA VAL A 73 -8.20 -0.82 2.01
C VAL A 73 -9.04 0.48 1.89
N ILE A 74 -8.81 1.45 2.77
CA ILE A 74 -9.52 2.74 2.75
C ILE A 74 -9.28 3.47 1.42
N GLY A 75 -8.04 3.51 0.94
CA GLY A 75 -7.68 4.13 -0.32
C GLY A 75 -8.33 3.46 -1.53
N THR A 76 -8.38 2.13 -1.54
CA THR A 76 -9.03 1.36 -2.61
C THR A 76 -10.53 1.61 -2.64
N VAL A 77 -11.20 1.51 -1.49
CA VAL A 77 -12.65 1.78 -1.37
C VAL A 77 -12.96 3.24 -1.67
N GLY A 78 -12.17 4.18 -1.12
CA GLY A 78 -12.32 5.61 -1.35
C GLY A 78 -12.12 6.00 -2.81
N GLY A 79 -11.13 5.44 -3.49
CA GLY A 79 -10.89 5.65 -4.92
C GLY A 79 -12.07 5.17 -5.79
N MET A 80 -12.63 4.00 -5.46
CA MET A 80 -13.84 3.50 -6.12
C MET A 80 -15.05 4.40 -5.84
N ALA A 81 -15.24 4.83 -4.59
CA ALA A 81 -16.34 5.71 -4.21
C ALA A 81 -16.28 7.04 -4.94
N VAL A 82 -15.12 7.71 -4.95
CA VAL A 82 -14.91 8.97 -5.69
C VAL A 82 -15.18 8.79 -7.18
N THR A 83 -14.68 7.70 -7.77
CA THR A 83 -14.93 7.39 -9.18
C THR A 83 -16.44 7.23 -9.48
N TYR A 84 -17.14 6.48 -8.64
CA TYR A 84 -18.58 6.25 -8.79
C TYR A 84 -19.39 7.53 -8.62
N ILE A 85 -19.08 8.32 -7.59
CA ILE A 85 -19.77 9.60 -7.31
C ILE A 85 -19.60 10.58 -8.47
N ASN A 86 -18.42 10.66 -9.07
CA ASN A 86 -18.12 11.60 -10.15
C ASN A 86 -18.61 11.14 -11.54
N ASN A 87 -18.74 9.83 -11.77
CA ASN A 87 -18.99 9.30 -13.10
C ASN A 87 -20.28 8.44 -13.19
N GLY A 88 -20.95 8.17 -12.07
CA GLY A 88 -22.14 7.30 -12.00
C GLY A 88 -21.84 5.80 -12.25
N LYS A 89 -20.57 5.44 -12.50
CA LYS A 89 -20.13 4.07 -12.79
C LYS A 89 -18.66 3.88 -12.42
N LEU A 90 -18.26 2.62 -12.23
CA LEU A 90 -16.86 2.24 -12.10
C LEU A 90 -16.27 1.88 -13.48
N PHE A 91 -15.03 2.25 -13.70
CA PHE A 91 -14.28 1.88 -14.90
C PHE A 91 -13.41 0.66 -14.58
N PHE A 92 -13.79 -0.50 -15.09
CA PHE A 92 -13.03 -1.76 -14.91
C PHE A 92 -11.80 -1.79 -15.81
N GLY A 93 -10.88 -0.87 -15.58
CA GLY A 93 -9.59 -0.81 -16.26
C GLY A 93 -8.48 -1.49 -15.44
N SER A 94 -7.30 -1.59 -16.07
CA SER A 94 -6.12 -2.19 -15.45
C SER A 94 -5.74 -1.54 -14.10
N HIS A 95 -5.89 -0.23 -13.98
CA HIS A 95 -5.62 0.49 -12.72
C HIS A 95 -6.48 -0.02 -11.56
N LEU A 96 -7.79 -0.17 -11.74
CA LEU A 96 -8.69 -0.69 -10.72
C LEU A 96 -8.38 -2.16 -10.39
N LEU A 97 -8.24 -3.01 -11.41
CA LEU A 97 -8.02 -4.44 -11.19
C LEU A 97 -6.70 -4.72 -10.48
N VAL A 98 -5.63 -4.03 -10.86
CA VAL A 98 -4.33 -4.15 -10.18
C VAL A 98 -4.40 -3.57 -8.76
N GLY A 99 -5.10 -2.44 -8.54
CA GLY A 99 -5.31 -1.89 -7.20
C GLY A 99 -6.03 -2.86 -6.25
N LEU A 100 -7.07 -3.54 -6.73
CA LEU A 100 -7.76 -4.61 -5.99
C LEU A 100 -6.83 -5.80 -5.72
N GLY A 101 -6.05 -6.22 -6.73
CA GLY A 101 -5.03 -7.27 -6.58
C GLY A 101 -3.98 -6.93 -5.54
N MET A 102 -3.49 -5.70 -5.53
CA MET A 102 -2.54 -5.22 -4.51
C MET A 102 -3.14 -5.24 -3.10
N THR A 103 -4.43 -4.86 -2.96
CA THR A 103 -5.12 -4.93 -1.68
C THR A 103 -5.24 -6.37 -1.18
N ALA A 104 -5.54 -7.32 -2.07
CA ALA A 104 -5.55 -8.74 -1.75
C ALA A 104 -4.15 -9.26 -1.38
N MET A 105 -3.11 -8.84 -2.11
CA MET A 105 -1.72 -9.23 -1.83
C MET A 105 -1.26 -8.77 -0.45
N ILE A 106 -1.52 -7.52 -0.06
CA ILE A 106 -1.12 -7.00 1.26
C ILE A 106 -1.90 -7.68 2.38
N ALA A 107 -3.19 -7.97 2.19
CA ALA A 107 -4.00 -8.70 3.15
C ALA A 107 -3.47 -10.13 3.35
N THR A 108 -3.17 -10.84 2.25
CA THR A 108 -2.55 -12.16 2.28
C THR A 108 -1.19 -12.11 2.98
N SER A 109 -0.35 -11.13 2.65
CA SER A 109 0.94 -10.95 3.28
C SER A 109 0.83 -10.71 4.80
N ALA A 110 -0.14 -9.93 5.25
CA ALA A 110 -0.41 -9.70 6.67
C ALA A 110 -0.89 -10.97 7.38
N SER A 111 -1.72 -11.79 6.73
CA SER A 111 -2.23 -13.06 7.28
C SER A 111 -1.13 -14.11 7.52
N LEU A 112 0.04 -13.96 6.90
CA LEU A 112 1.20 -14.85 7.14
C LEU A 112 1.91 -14.56 8.47
N THR A 113 1.62 -13.43 9.13
CA THR A 113 2.30 -13.01 10.38
C THR A 113 2.28 -14.07 11.48
N PRO A 114 1.16 -14.74 11.81
CA PRO A 114 1.14 -15.77 12.85
C PRO A 114 2.07 -16.96 12.54
N PHE A 115 2.17 -17.36 11.27
CA PHE A 115 3.07 -18.43 10.83
C PHE A 115 4.53 -18.03 10.90
N MET A 116 4.84 -16.79 10.54
CA MET A 116 6.20 -16.23 10.69
C MET A 116 6.64 -16.16 12.16
N GLN A 117 5.73 -15.81 13.07
CA GLN A 117 5.98 -15.77 14.51
C GLN A 117 6.27 -17.18 15.07
N LYS A 118 5.63 -18.20 14.53
CA LYS A 118 5.89 -19.62 14.85
C LYS A 118 7.17 -20.16 14.20
N GLY A 119 7.92 -19.35 13.45
CA GLY A 119 9.20 -19.72 12.85
C GLY A 119 9.12 -20.39 11.47
N HIS A 120 7.95 -20.46 10.84
CA HIS A 120 7.80 -21.07 9.51
C HIS A 120 8.51 -20.25 8.41
N ASN A 121 9.54 -20.84 7.79
CA ASN A 121 10.31 -20.18 6.74
C ASN A 121 9.51 -19.96 5.47
N TRP A 122 8.62 -20.87 5.08
CA TRP A 122 7.78 -20.69 3.90
C TRP A 122 6.93 -19.43 3.99
N ALA A 123 6.32 -19.15 5.16
CA ALA A 123 5.52 -17.95 5.36
C ALA A 123 6.37 -16.67 5.22
N ARG A 124 7.62 -16.72 5.69
CA ARG A 124 8.55 -15.60 5.57
C ARG A 124 8.94 -15.32 4.12
N TYR A 125 9.30 -16.35 3.36
CA TYR A 125 9.63 -16.19 1.94
C TYR A 125 8.43 -15.74 1.12
N SER A 126 7.24 -16.29 1.39
CA SER A 126 6.00 -15.83 0.75
C SER A 126 5.69 -14.37 1.07
N HIS A 127 5.85 -13.94 2.34
CA HIS A 127 5.71 -12.56 2.74
C HIS A 127 6.66 -11.64 1.98
N ILE A 128 7.93 -12.00 1.88
CA ILE A 128 8.94 -11.22 1.14
C ILE A 128 8.59 -11.14 -0.35
N ALA A 129 8.23 -12.26 -0.98
CA ALA A 129 7.88 -12.30 -2.39
C ALA A 129 6.64 -11.46 -2.72
N LEU A 130 5.57 -11.57 -1.89
CA LEU A 130 4.36 -10.77 -2.04
C LEU A 130 4.65 -9.28 -1.93
N ASN A 131 5.45 -8.86 -0.94
CA ASN A 131 5.76 -7.44 -0.74
C ASN A 131 6.74 -6.88 -1.78
N ALA A 132 7.66 -7.68 -2.31
CA ALA A 132 8.50 -7.28 -3.45
C ALA A 132 7.65 -7.07 -4.70
N GLY A 133 6.73 -7.99 -5.01
CA GLY A 133 5.77 -7.83 -6.08
C GLY A 133 4.84 -6.63 -5.88
N LEU A 134 4.33 -6.43 -4.66
CA LEU A 134 3.50 -5.28 -4.29
C LEU A 134 4.22 -3.96 -4.57
N LEU A 135 5.50 -3.84 -4.19
CA LEU A 135 6.26 -2.62 -4.40
C LEU A 135 6.49 -2.32 -5.90
N GLY A 136 6.74 -3.36 -6.71
CA GLY A 136 6.81 -3.22 -8.17
C GLY A 136 5.47 -2.74 -8.77
N LEU A 137 4.35 -3.31 -8.30
CA LEU A 137 3.01 -2.90 -8.72
C LEU A 137 2.67 -1.47 -8.28
N PHE A 138 3.16 -1.00 -7.13
CA PHE A 138 3.03 0.40 -6.72
C PHE A 138 3.68 1.34 -7.73
N GLY A 139 4.89 1.02 -8.21
CA GLY A 139 5.55 1.80 -9.25
C GLY A 139 4.72 1.88 -10.54
N TRP A 140 4.17 0.74 -10.97
CA TRP A 140 3.29 0.70 -12.14
C TRP A 140 1.99 1.50 -11.92
N GLN A 141 1.37 1.39 -10.75
CA GLN A 141 0.17 2.16 -10.37
C GLN A 141 0.45 3.66 -10.29
N ALA A 142 1.64 4.08 -9.87
CA ALA A 142 2.03 5.49 -9.87
C ALA A 142 2.01 6.06 -11.29
N VAL A 143 2.56 5.33 -12.27
CA VAL A 143 2.55 5.75 -13.69
C VAL A 143 1.12 5.82 -14.23
N THR A 144 0.33 4.76 -14.06
CA THR A 144 -1.07 4.73 -14.57
C THR A 144 -1.97 5.71 -13.86
N GLY A 145 -1.76 5.92 -12.56
CA GLY A 145 -2.47 6.91 -11.76
C GLY A 145 -2.19 8.34 -12.22
N MET A 146 -0.92 8.67 -12.50
CA MET A 146 -0.56 9.97 -13.05
C MET A 146 -1.17 10.24 -14.44
N GLN A 147 -1.31 9.21 -15.29
CA GLN A 147 -2.03 9.33 -16.57
C GLN A 147 -3.51 9.68 -16.37
N ILE A 148 -4.14 9.11 -15.32
CA ILE A 148 -5.53 9.45 -14.96
C ILE A 148 -5.61 10.90 -14.47
N VAL A 149 -4.71 11.33 -13.59
CA VAL A 149 -4.63 12.72 -13.10
C VAL A 149 -4.47 13.71 -14.24
N GLN A 150 -3.56 13.44 -15.20
CA GLN A 150 -3.37 14.29 -16.38
C GLN A 150 -4.65 14.40 -17.22
N LYS A 151 -5.40 13.31 -17.39
CA LYS A 151 -6.70 13.33 -18.09
C LYS A 151 -7.77 14.14 -17.34
N ILE A 152 -7.73 14.16 -16.01
CA ILE A 152 -8.64 14.99 -15.21
C ILE A 152 -8.29 16.46 -15.42
N ILE A 153 -7.01 16.84 -15.25
CA ILE A 153 -6.54 18.21 -15.42
C ILE A 153 -6.84 18.76 -16.82
N SER A 154 -6.66 17.94 -17.87
CA SER A 154 -6.92 18.37 -19.25
C SER A 154 -8.40 18.63 -19.58
N LYS A 155 -9.32 18.27 -18.68
CA LYS A 155 -10.77 18.50 -18.82
C LYS A 155 -11.32 19.61 -17.91
N MET A 156 -10.47 20.17 -17.07
CA MET A 156 -10.77 21.32 -16.19
C MET A 156 -10.61 22.63 -16.95
#